data_a7530ce677be047526452ef2db0a6250
#
_entry.id   a7530ce677be047526452ef2db0a6250
#
_cell.length_a   1.000
_cell.length_b   1.000
_cell.length_c   1.000
_cell.angle_alpha   90.00
_cell.angle_beta   90.00
_cell.angle_gamma   90.00
#
_symmetry.space_group_name_H-M   'P 1'
#
loop_
_entity.id
_entity.type
_entity.pdbx_description
1 polymer ?
#
loop_
_entity_poly.entity_id
_entity_poly.type
_entity_poly.pdbx_seq_one_letter_code
_entity_poly.pdbx_strand_id
1 'polypeptide(L)'
;MGIIDDIKMEYRIGGVVQRLIFWNVGLFIIPLIIFSLLRLGGVVLPALDWTIGGTANWFSISSNPADLLWKPWSVFTYAFLHNDFLHLFFNMLWLFFVGRLFLTFFTQKQFFGLYVLASIFAGLVFIGSYQAIPILRGSLAPMVGASGAIMAILVGTAVYAPQYQVRLMLIGTV
;
A
#
# COMPACT_ATOMS: atom_id res chain seq x y z
N MET A 1 11.44 24.26 18.33
CA MET A 1 11.58 23.10 17.45
C MET A 1 10.80 23.40 16.18
N GLY A 2 11.36 23.13 15.00
CA GLY A 2 10.64 23.36 13.74
C GLY A 2 9.85 22.12 13.34
N ILE A 3 8.82 22.29 12.48
CA ILE A 3 7.98 21.19 11.96
C ILE A 3 8.83 20.03 11.42
N ILE A 4 9.96 20.33 10.76
CA ILE A 4 10.89 19.33 10.23
C ILE A 4 11.54 18.49 11.35
N ASP A 5 11.87 19.12 12.47
CA ASP A 5 12.47 18.43 13.62
C ASP A 5 11.46 17.51 14.30
N ASP A 6 10.21 17.93 14.37
CA ASP A 6 9.10 17.12 14.91
C ASP A 6 8.85 15.90 14.02
N ILE A 7 8.80 16.07 12.69
CA ILE A 7 8.66 14.96 11.73
C ILE A 7 9.83 13.98 11.85
N LYS A 8 11.07 14.46 11.93
CA LYS A 8 12.25 13.60 12.11
C LYS A 8 12.21 12.84 13.42
N MET A 9 11.77 13.47 14.49
CA MET A 9 11.62 12.85 15.79
C MET A 9 10.54 11.74 15.74
N GLU A 10 9.35 12.03 15.21
CA GLU A 10 8.29 11.06 15.01
C GLU A 10 8.73 9.85 14.17
N TYR A 11 9.49 10.08 13.10
CA TYR A 11 10.04 8.99 12.29
C TYR A 11 11.06 8.13 13.06
N ARG A 12 11.90 8.77 13.92
CA ARG A 12 12.95 8.07 14.68
C ARG A 12 12.40 7.25 15.83
N ILE A 13 11.45 7.80 16.58
CA ILE A 13 10.82 7.10 17.72
C ILE A 13 9.63 6.23 17.30
N GLY A 14 9.04 6.51 16.15
CA GLY A 14 7.95 5.73 15.57
C GLY A 14 8.35 4.30 15.23
N GLY A 15 7.43 3.36 15.49
CA GLY A 15 7.59 1.96 15.12
C GLY A 15 7.43 1.72 13.60
N VAL A 16 7.47 0.44 13.21
CA VAL A 16 7.37 0.02 11.80
C VAL A 16 6.11 0.54 11.11
N VAL A 17 4.97 0.58 11.79
CA VAL A 17 3.70 1.09 11.25
C VAL A 17 3.84 2.56 10.85
N GLN A 18 4.39 3.38 11.76
CA GLN A 18 4.59 4.80 11.52
C GLN A 18 5.52 5.05 10.35
N ARG A 19 6.64 4.30 10.28
CA ARG A 19 7.59 4.39 9.15
C ARG A 19 6.95 4.00 7.82
N LEU A 20 6.11 2.97 7.78
CA LEU A 20 5.38 2.59 6.57
C LEU A 20 4.39 3.69 6.14
N ILE A 21 3.69 4.32 7.08
CA ILE A 21 2.84 5.47 6.79
C ILE A 21 3.66 6.61 6.17
N PHE A 22 4.79 6.98 6.76
CA PHE A 22 5.68 8.01 6.21
C PHE A 22 6.15 7.67 4.80
N TRP A 23 6.52 6.41 4.54
CA TRP A 23 6.93 5.98 3.21
C TRP A 23 5.80 6.10 2.18
N ASN A 24 4.60 5.63 2.52
CA ASN A 24 3.45 5.71 1.61
C ASN A 24 3.06 7.16 1.32
N VAL A 25 2.99 8.01 2.35
CA VAL A 25 2.67 9.44 2.21
C VAL A 25 3.75 10.15 1.41
N GLY A 26 5.03 9.90 1.69
CA GLY A 26 6.15 10.49 0.96
C GLY A 26 6.18 10.09 -0.51
N LEU A 27 5.99 8.79 -0.80
CA LEU A 27 5.92 8.27 -2.17
C LEU A 27 4.67 8.75 -2.93
N PHE A 28 3.63 9.21 -2.27
CA PHE A 28 2.49 9.84 -2.90
C PHE A 28 2.74 11.34 -3.16
N ILE A 29 3.15 12.10 -2.13
CA ILE A 29 3.25 13.56 -2.20
C ILE A 29 4.44 14.01 -3.07
N ILE A 30 5.63 13.41 -2.87
CA ILE A 30 6.84 13.87 -3.57
C ILE A 30 6.72 13.71 -5.08
N PRO A 31 6.34 12.54 -5.62
CA PRO A 31 6.14 12.39 -7.06
C PRO A 31 4.98 13.22 -7.59
N LEU A 32 3.88 13.35 -6.82
CA LEU A 32 2.76 14.21 -7.20
C LEU A 32 3.23 15.65 -7.49
N ILE A 33 4.08 16.20 -6.63
CA ILE A 33 4.65 17.54 -6.82
C ILE A 33 5.59 17.56 -8.03
N ILE A 34 6.54 16.61 -8.11
CA ILE A 34 7.54 16.56 -9.18
C ILE A 34 6.86 16.43 -10.55
N PHE A 35 5.97 15.47 -10.71
CA PHE A 35 5.31 15.22 -12.00
C PHE A 35 4.32 16.34 -12.35
N SER A 36 3.69 16.98 -11.36
CA SER A 36 2.87 18.17 -11.62
C SER A 36 3.70 19.34 -12.16
N LEU A 37 4.87 19.59 -11.59
CA LEU A 37 5.80 20.63 -12.09
C LEU A 37 6.33 20.30 -13.47
N LEU A 38 6.70 19.04 -13.74
CA LEU A 38 7.15 18.61 -15.06
C LEU A 38 6.05 18.79 -16.12
N ARG A 39 4.81 18.45 -15.79
CA ARG A 39 3.66 18.65 -16.70
C ARG A 39 3.39 20.13 -16.99
N LEU A 40 3.55 21.01 -16.00
CA LEU A 40 3.48 22.48 -16.24
C LEU A 40 4.57 22.96 -17.19
N GLY A 41 5.73 22.31 -17.21
CA GLY A 41 6.82 22.54 -18.17
C GLY A 41 6.64 21.80 -19.50
N GLY A 42 5.50 21.13 -19.75
CA GLY A 42 5.22 20.39 -20.99
C GLY A 42 5.85 18.98 -21.05
N VAL A 43 6.46 18.50 -19.96
CA VAL A 43 7.08 17.18 -19.89
C VAL A 43 6.11 16.16 -19.27
N VAL A 44 5.80 15.09 -20.02
CA VAL A 44 4.97 13.97 -19.53
C VAL A 44 5.76 12.68 -19.61
N LEU A 45 5.83 11.95 -18.50
CA LEU A 45 6.57 10.70 -18.35
C LEU A 45 5.62 9.56 -17.88
N PRO A 46 4.74 9.03 -18.77
CA PRO A 46 3.67 8.11 -18.36
C PRO A 46 4.18 6.83 -17.69
N ALA A 47 5.35 6.34 -18.07
CA ALA A 47 5.94 5.14 -17.49
C ALA A 47 6.36 5.31 -16.02
N LEU A 48 6.70 6.52 -15.60
CA LEU A 48 7.16 6.84 -14.25
C LEU A 48 6.09 7.55 -13.42
N ASP A 49 5.20 8.31 -14.07
CA ASP A 49 4.17 9.09 -13.41
C ASP A 49 2.94 8.25 -13.07
N TRP A 50 2.96 7.58 -11.93
CA TRP A 50 1.81 6.79 -11.46
C TRP A 50 0.61 7.62 -11.01
N THR A 51 0.72 8.95 -10.96
CA THR A 51 -0.40 9.84 -10.61
C THR A 51 -1.42 10.01 -11.74
N ILE A 52 -1.05 9.64 -12.97
CA ILE A 52 -1.97 9.63 -14.14
C ILE A 52 -2.58 8.25 -14.39
N GLY A 53 -2.19 7.23 -13.61
CA GLY A 53 -2.73 5.87 -13.70
C GLY A 53 -2.31 5.10 -14.95
N GLY A 54 -2.80 3.88 -15.04
CA GLY A 54 -2.64 3.02 -16.22
C GLY A 54 -1.65 1.87 -16.04
N THR A 55 -1.77 0.87 -16.93
CA THR A 55 -0.93 -0.34 -16.94
C THR A 55 0.50 -0.08 -17.41
N ALA A 56 0.73 1.05 -18.09
CA ALA A 56 2.05 1.43 -18.58
C ALA A 56 3.02 1.84 -17.46
N ASN A 57 2.50 2.08 -16.24
CA ASN A 57 3.33 2.48 -15.11
C ASN A 57 4.28 1.36 -14.67
N TRP A 58 5.55 1.71 -14.46
CA TRP A 58 6.61 0.76 -14.10
C TRP A 58 6.46 0.18 -12.68
N PHE A 59 5.78 0.87 -11.79
CA PHE A 59 5.69 0.51 -10.38
C PHE A 59 4.36 -0.14 -9.99
N SER A 60 3.30 0.03 -10.80
CA SER A 60 2.04 -0.68 -10.62
C SER A 60 2.14 -2.13 -11.11
N ILE A 61 1.43 -3.04 -10.45
CA ILE A 61 1.32 -4.42 -10.94
C ILE A 61 0.25 -4.48 -12.03
N SER A 62 0.53 -5.23 -13.10
CA SER A 62 -0.38 -5.44 -14.22
C SER A 62 -1.07 -6.79 -14.09
N SER A 63 -2.30 -6.91 -14.58
CA SER A 63 -3.00 -8.20 -14.72
C SER A 63 -2.37 -9.15 -15.74
N ASN A 64 -1.49 -8.63 -16.62
CA ASN A 64 -0.75 -9.43 -17.57
C ASN A 64 0.50 -10.05 -16.91
N PRO A 65 0.59 -11.40 -16.78
CA PRO A 65 1.75 -12.04 -16.12
C PRO A 65 3.07 -11.83 -16.87
N ALA A 66 3.03 -11.61 -18.19
CA ALA A 66 4.24 -11.34 -18.96
C ALA A 66 4.95 -10.05 -18.55
N ASP A 67 4.22 -9.10 -17.97
CA ASP A 67 4.80 -7.84 -17.48
C ASP A 67 5.78 -8.07 -16.33
N LEU A 68 5.64 -9.14 -15.55
CA LEU A 68 6.58 -9.47 -14.47
C LEU A 68 7.98 -9.82 -14.99
N LEU A 69 8.13 -10.22 -16.25
CA LEU A 69 9.44 -10.48 -16.86
C LEU A 69 10.26 -9.19 -17.01
N TRP A 70 9.59 -8.06 -17.20
CA TRP A 70 10.20 -6.77 -17.47
C TRP A 70 10.21 -5.85 -16.23
N LYS A 71 9.21 -5.99 -15.34
CA LYS A 71 9.08 -5.21 -14.12
C LYS A 71 8.78 -6.11 -12.89
N PRO A 72 9.67 -7.05 -12.54
CA PRO A 72 9.45 -8.01 -11.44
C PRO A 72 9.25 -7.31 -10.08
N TRP A 73 9.84 -6.13 -9.87
CA TRP A 73 9.65 -5.33 -8.66
C TRP A 73 8.20 -4.89 -8.45
N SER A 74 7.40 -4.80 -9.52
CA SER A 74 6.01 -4.36 -9.44
C SER A 74 5.17 -5.24 -8.51
N VAL A 75 5.52 -6.52 -8.34
CA VAL A 75 4.84 -7.44 -7.40
C VAL A 75 4.89 -6.97 -5.95
N PHE A 76 5.77 -6.02 -5.63
CA PHE A 76 5.93 -5.45 -4.31
C PHE A 76 5.69 -3.93 -4.30
N THR A 77 6.20 -3.21 -5.30
CA THR A 77 6.16 -1.74 -5.30
C THR A 77 4.74 -1.18 -5.39
N TYR A 78 3.82 -1.89 -6.03
CA TYR A 78 2.43 -1.50 -6.16
C TYR A 78 1.75 -1.19 -4.81
N ALA A 79 2.19 -1.90 -3.74
CA ALA A 79 1.62 -1.76 -2.39
C ALA A 79 1.93 -0.41 -1.73
N PHE A 80 2.82 0.39 -2.31
CA PHE A 80 3.19 1.73 -1.83
C PHE A 80 2.58 2.85 -2.67
N LEU A 81 1.91 2.51 -3.77
CA LEU A 81 1.31 3.48 -4.69
C LEU A 81 -0.18 3.65 -4.38
N HIS A 82 -0.68 4.86 -4.61
CA HIS A 82 -2.09 5.17 -4.41
C HIS A 82 -2.59 6.06 -5.56
N ASN A 83 -3.79 5.77 -6.06
CA ASN A 83 -4.35 6.48 -7.21
C ASN A 83 -4.78 7.91 -6.87
N ASP A 84 -5.27 8.12 -5.64
CA ASP A 84 -5.81 9.40 -5.19
C ASP A 84 -5.66 9.59 -3.68
N PHE A 85 -5.97 10.80 -3.22
CA PHE A 85 -5.83 11.18 -1.82
C PHE A 85 -6.73 10.37 -0.88
N LEU A 86 -7.98 10.08 -1.25
CA LEU A 86 -8.89 9.32 -0.39
C LEU A 86 -8.43 7.85 -0.28
N HIS A 87 -7.95 7.27 -1.38
CA HIS A 87 -7.36 5.94 -1.39
C HIS A 87 -6.15 5.87 -0.45
N LEU A 88 -5.22 6.83 -0.51
CA LEU A 88 -4.12 6.92 0.43
C LEU A 88 -4.61 7.10 1.87
N PHE A 89 -5.51 8.07 2.10
CA PHE A 89 -6.00 8.40 3.44
C PHE A 89 -6.61 7.19 4.15
N PHE A 90 -7.52 6.48 3.49
CA PHE A 90 -8.15 5.31 4.09
C PHE A 90 -7.17 4.16 4.30
N ASN A 91 -6.23 3.92 3.38
CA ASN A 91 -5.19 2.93 3.59
C ASN A 91 -4.32 3.26 4.80
N MET A 92 -3.88 4.51 4.95
CA MET A 92 -3.05 4.92 6.10
C MET A 92 -3.82 4.89 7.41
N LEU A 93 -5.09 5.26 7.40
CA LEU A 93 -5.97 5.16 8.55
C LEU A 93 -6.12 3.70 9.03
N TRP A 94 -6.44 2.79 8.10
CA TRP A 94 -6.53 1.37 8.40
C TRP A 94 -5.18 0.78 8.82
N LEU A 95 -4.09 1.13 8.12
CA LEU A 95 -2.74 0.70 8.48
C LEU A 95 -2.38 1.10 9.91
N PHE A 96 -2.75 2.31 10.33
CA PHE A 96 -2.52 2.79 11.67
C PHE A 96 -3.28 1.96 12.72
N PHE A 97 -4.60 1.78 12.55
CA PHE A 97 -5.42 1.04 13.52
C PHE A 97 -5.07 -0.44 13.56
N VAL A 98 -5.05 -1.10 12.39
CA VAL A 98 -4.77 -2.53 12.27
C VAL A 98 -3.33 -2.85 12.67
N GLY A 99 -2.40 -1.97 12.31
CA GLY A 99 -1.00 -2.13 12.69
C GLY A 99 -0.78 -2.04 14.20
N ARG A 100 -1.43 -1.09 14.87
CA ARG A 100 -1.38 -0.98 16.34
C ARG A 100 -2.02 -2.20 17.01
N LEU A 101 -3.14 -2.67 16.50
CA LEU A 101 -3.81 -3.87 16.99
C LEU A 101 -2.89 -5.09 16.86
N PHE A 102 -2.29 -5.31 15.69
CA PHE A 102 -1.35 -6.40 15.45
C PHE A 102 -0.16 -6.37 16.42
N LEU A 103 0.42 -5.19 16.64
CA LEU A 103 1.58 -5.00 17.52
C LEU A 103 1.25 -5.20 19.01
N THR A 104 -0.02 -5.37 19.40
CA THR A 104 -0.40 -5.81 20.73
C THR A 104 -0.01 -7.27 20.99
N PHE A 105 0.00 -8.08 19.94
CA PHE A 105 0.24 -9.53 20.01
C PHE A 105 1.56 -9.96 19.36
N PHE A 106 2.09 -9.17 18.44
CA PHE A 106 3.22 -9.53 17.60
C PHE A 106 4.31 -8.45 17.59
N THR A 107 5.50 -8.84 17.16
CA THR A 107 6.65 -7.94 17.07
C THR A 107 6.64 -7.11 15.79
N GLN A 108 7.41 -6.01 15.79
CA GLN A 108 7.60 -5.17 14.60
C GLN A 108 8.20 -5.94 13.41
N LYS A 109 9.06 -6.93 13.68
CA LYS A 109 9.65 -7.78 12.63
C LYS A 109 8.60 -8.67 11.97
N GLN A 110 7.71 -9.27 12.78
CA GLN A 110 6.60 -10.09 12.28
C GLN A 110 5.61 -9.25 11.49
N PHE A 111 5.31 -8.04 11.96
CA PHE A 111 4.45 -7.10 11.24
C PHE A 111 5.02 -6.78 9.85
N PHE A 112 6.29 -6.36 9.77
CA PHE A 112 6.92 -6.02 8.51
C PHE A 112 7.03 -7.23 7.58
N GLY A 113 7.39 -8.39 8.10
CA GLY A 113 7.44 -9.65 7.35
C GLY A 113 6.08 -10.02 6.76
N LEU A 114 5.01 -9.94 7.55
CA LEU A 114 3.66 -10.21 7.07
C LEU A 114 3.20 -9.18 6.04
N TYR A 115 3.48 -7.89 6.25
CA TYR A 115 3.16 -6.83 5.28
C TYR A 115 3.79 -7.10 3.91
N VAL A 116 5.09 -7.44 3.88
CA VAL A 116 5.82 -7.73 2.64
C VAL A 116 5.28 -9.00 1.97
N LEU A 117 5.17 -10.10 2.71
CA LEU A 117 4.69 -11.38 2.16
C LEU A 117 3.25 -11.28 1.65
N ALA A 118 2.39 -10.59 2.40
CA ALA A 118 1.01 -10.38 2.02
C ALA A 118 0.87 -9.48 0.78
N SER A 119 1.73 -8.45 0.66
CA SER A 119 1.78 -7.64 -0.57
C SER A 119 2.12 -8.50 -1.79
N ILE A 120 3.18 -9.31 -1.70
CA ILE A 120 3.58 -10.21 -2.79
C ILE A 120 2.45 -11.19 -3.11
N PHE A 121 1.88 -11.83 -2.10
CA PHE A 121 0.81 -12.81 -2.28
C PHE A 121 -0.44 -12.19 -2.92
N ALA A 122 -0.88 -11.02 -2.44
CA ALA A 122 -2.04 -10.33 -2.99
C ALA A 122 -1.81 -9.91 -4.46
N GLY A 123 -0.59 -9.48 -4.80
CA GLY A 123 -0.20 -9.21 -6.19
C GLY A 123 -0.28 -10.45 -7.09
N LEU A 124 0.20 -11.60 -6.62
CA LEU A 124 0.10 -12.86 -7.36
C LEU A 124 -1.35 -13.34 -7.50
N VAL A 125 -2.16 -13.22 -6.44
CA VAL A 125 -3.59 -13.54 -6.48
C VAL A 125 -4.32 -12.63 -7.47
N PHE A 126 -4.00 -11.33 -7.52
CA PHE A 126 -4.54 -10.42 -8.51
C PHE A 126 -4.25 -10.89 -9.94
N ILE A 127 -3.00 -11.17 -10.28
CA ILE A 127 -2.65 -11.69 -11.62
C ILE A 127 -3.37 -13.00 -11.89
N GLY A 128 -3.34 -13.94 -10.95
CA GLY A 128 -3.99 -15.25 -11.06
C GLY A 128 -5.50 -15.14 -11.28
N SER A 129 -6.18 -14.19 -10.63
CA SER A 129 -7.61 -13.99 -10.81
C SER A 129 -7.97 -13.57 -12.24
N TYR A 130 -7.15 -12.74 -12.89
CA TYR A 130 -7.34 -12.33 -14.28
C TYR A 130 -7.08 -13.47 -15.28
N GLN A 131 -6.30 -14.47 -14.89
CA GLN A 131 -6.09 -15.68 -15.72
C GLN A 131 -7.18 -16.74 -15.48
N ALA A 132 -7.65 -16.87 -14.24
CA ALA A 132 -8.58 -17.93 -13.84
C ALA A 132 -10.05 -17.57 -14.09
N ILE A 133 -10.46 -16.31 -13.86
CA ILE A 133 -11.87 -15.89 -13.93
C ILE A 133 -12.22 -15.50 -15.37
N PRO A 134 -13.17 -16.21 -16.04
CA PRO A 134 -13.46 -16.00 -17.47
C PRO A 134 -13.82 -14.54 -17.83
N ILE A 135 -14.61 -13.85 -17.00
CA ILE A 135 -15.05 -12.47 -17.26
C ILE A 135 -13.89 -11.45 -17.20
N LEU A 136 -12.77 -11.78 -16.56
CA LEU A 136 -11.60 -10.92 -16.43
C LEU A 136 -10.54 -11.21 -17.50
N ARG A 137 -10.61 -12.37 -18.15
CA ARG A 137 -9.61 -12.79 -19.14
C ARG A 137 -9.51 -11.80 -20.29
N GLY A 138 -8.27 -11.46 -20.65
CA GLY A 138 -7.98 -10.51 -21.73
C GLY A 138 -8.16 -9.03 -21.36
N SER A 139 -8.69 -8.73 -20.17
CA SER A 139 -8.73 -7.37 -19.67
C SER A 139 -7.37 -6.97 -19.09
N LEU A 140 -6.87 -5.79 -19.46
CA LEU A 140 -5.67 -5.20 -18.87
C LEU A 140 -6.07 -4.24 -17.77
N ALA A 141 -5.62 -4.50 -16.56
CA ALA A 141 -5.86 -3.64 -15.41
C ALA A 141 -4.58 -3.45 -14.58
N PRO A 142 -4.32 -2.25 -14.06
CA PRO A 142 -3.31 -2.02 -13.06
C PRO A 142 -3.91 -2.22 -11.65
N MET A 143 -3.06 -2.62 -10.69
CA MET A 143 -3.41 -2.58 -9.28
C MET A 143 -2.34 -1.79 -8.52
N VAL A 144 -2.81 -0.98 -7.55
CA VAL A 144 -1.99 -0.23 -6.60
C VAL A 144 -2.69 -0.22 -5.24
N GLY A 145 -1.94 0.00 -4.17
CA GLY A 145 -2.45 0.19 -2.82
C GLY A 145 -2.01 -0.85 -1.80
N ALA A 146 -1.92 -0.42 -0.55
CA ALA A 146 -1.52 -1.24 0.60
C ALA A 146 -2.63 -2.17 1.11
N SER A 147 -3.85 -2.05 0.59
CA SER A 147 -5.06 -2.69 1.14
C SER A 147 -4.95 -4.22 1.27
N GLY A 148 -4.32 -4.89 0.32
CA GLY A 148 -4.11 -6.35 0.38
C GLY A 148 -3.28 -6.77 1.60
N ALA A 149 -2.18 -6.06 1.88
CA ALA A 149 -1.35 -6.31 3.05
C ALA A 149 -2.08 -5.94 4.35
N ILE A 150 -2.82 -4.83 4.38
CA ILE A 150 -3.60 -4.38 5.54
C ILE A 150 -4.65 -5.42 5.90
N MET A 151 -5.39 -5.94 4.90
CA MET A 151 -6.39 -6.98 5.11
C MET A 151 -5.77 -8.29 5.64
N ALA A 152 -4.61 -8.69 5.14
CA ALA A 152 -3.92 -9.88 5.65
C ALA A 152 -3.49 -9.71 7.12
N ILE A 153 -3.02 -8.52 7.51
CA ILE A 153 -2.66 -8.20 8.89
C ILE A 153 -3.91 -8.23 9.79
N LEU A 154 -5.02 -7.65 9.32
CA LEU A 154 -6.30 -7.67 10.04
C LEU A 154 -6.80 -9.08 10.26
N VAL A 155 -6.89 -9.89 9.19
CA VAL A 155 -7.35 -11.29 9.26
C VAL A 155 -6.41 -12.13 10.12
N GLY A 156 -5.09 -11.99 9.95
CA GLY A 156 -4.10 -12.70 10.76
C GLY A 156 -4.25 -12.38 12.25
N THR A 157 -4.53 -11.13 12.60
CA THR A 157 -4.80 -10.73 13.99
C THR A 157 -6.10 -11.34 14.51
N ALA A 158 -7.17 -11.27 13.71
CA ALA A 158 -8.48 -11.82 14.09
C ALA A 158 -8.44 -13.35 14.29
N VAL A 159 -7.70 -14.06 13.45
CA VAL A 159 -7.50 -15.53 13.58
C VAL A 159 -6.70 -15.88 14.83
N TYR A 160 -5.67 -15.08 15.15
CA TYR A 160 -4.84 -15.31 16.34
C TYR A 160 -5.58 -15.01 17.64
N ALA A 161 -6.35 -13.92 17.67
CA ALA A 161 -7.03 -13.45 18.88
C ALA A 161 -8.55 -13.27 18.65
N PRO A 162 -9.31 -14.36 18.37
CA PRO A 162 -10.71 -14.27 17.97
C PRO A 162 -11.65 -13.74 19.07
N GLN A 163 -11.21 -13.77 20.33
CA GLN A 163 -11.98 -13.27 21.46
C GLN A 163 -11.63 -11.81 21.82
N TYR A 164 -10.71 -11.19 21.10
CA TYR A 164 -10.27 -9.84 21.41
C TYR A 164 -11.29 -8.81 20.91
N GLN A 165 -11.88 -8.10 21.86
CA GLN A 165 -12.86 -7.05 21.56
C GLN A 165 -12.18 -5.71 21.33
N VAL A 166 -12.38 -5.12 20.15
CA VAL A 166 -11.90 -3.79 19.81
C VAL A 166 -12.99 -2.78 20.14
N ARG A 167 -12.71 -1.86 21.05
CA ARG A 167 -13.60 -0.71 21.32
C ARG A 167 -13.26 0.40 20.34
N LEU A 168 -14.11 0.61 19.37
CA LEU A 168 -14.04 1.79 18.48
C LEU A 168 -14.81 2.92 19.17
N MET A 169 -14.12 4.02 19.48
CA MET A 169 -14.68 5.16 20.24
C MET A 169 -15.98 5.74 19.66
N LEU A 170 -16.25 5.50 18.38
CA LEU A 170 -17.44 6.01 17.65
C LEU A 170 -18.55 4.97 17.47
N ILE A 171 -18.30 3.68 17.64
CA ILE A 171 -19.24 2.61 17.23
C ILE A 171 -19.50 1.62 18.41
N GLY A 172 -18.85 1.79 19.55
CA GLY A 172 -18.96 0.85 20.66
C GLY A 172 -18.07 -0.40 20.51
N THR A 173 -18.42 -1.47 21.22
CA THR A 173 -17.72 -2.78 21.14
C THR A 173 -18.22 -3.59 19.95
N VAL A 174 -17.33 -4.01 19.09
CA VAL A 174 -17.57 -4.97 18.02
C VAL A 174 -16.88 -6.29 18.35
#